data_e2a1c2537abcd1696f73b2c6ec108942
#
_entry.id   e2a1c2537abcd1696f73b2c6ec108942
#
_cell.length_a   1.000
_cell.length_b   1.000
_cell.length_c   1.000
_cell.angle_alpha   90.00
_cell.angle_beta   90.00
_cell.angle_gamma   90.00
#
_symmetry.space_group_name_H-M   'P 1'
#
loop_
_entity.id
_entity.type
_entity.pdbx_description
1 polymer ?
#
loop_
_entity_poly.entity_id
_entity_poly.type
_entity_poly.pdbx_seq_one_letter_code
_entity_poly.pdbx_strand_id
1 'polypeptide(L)'
;MPVKPQIAVLLAAYNGVHWIEEQIESIRRQTAVDLTIYISVDPSSDGTEQWCAVCAAKYSEVVLLPTSEVFGGAARNFFRLVRDVSFEGYDYIAFSDQDDVWDTDKLEHSVRMLKSQGVDAYSSNVTAFWPDGKSLLLDKAQSQVEWDYLFEAAGPGCTYLMSRKVADPLKELMIQSWERLQSVTLHDWYVYAFARSRGYKWFIDPRSTLRYRQHERNQVGANTGIKSLVSRYKKINNGWWFSQITLITTLIGLEAHPFFSRWRTLGGLELLSLSMSAWKCRRRIRDKFLFFGVCWINAVIGLSPRYADAAATAAKK
;
A
#
# COMPACT_ATOMS: atom_id res chain seq x y z
N MET A 1 -32.65 -3.75 -14.08
CA MET A 1 -31.82 -3.22 -12.97
C MET A 1 -30.45 -2.93 -13.54
N PRO A 2 -29.75 -1.87 -13.15
CA PRO A 2 -28.37 -1.67 -13.57
C PRO A 2 -27.51 -2.87 -13.10
N VAL A 3 -26.60 -3.32 -13.96
CA VAL A 3 -25.66 -4.40 -13.63
C VAL A 3 -24.76 -3.91 -12.48
N LYS A 4 -24.67 -4.69 -11.41
CA LYS A 4 -23.80 -4.38 -10.29
C LYS A 4 -22.33 -4.56 -10.68
N PRO A 5 -21.44 -3.68 -10.24
CA PRO A 5 -20.00 -3.87 -10.42
C PRO A 5 -19.52 -5.17 -9.78
N GLN A 6 -18.68 -5.92 -10.49
CA GLN A 6 -18.04 -7.13 -10.00
C GLN A 6 -16.68 -6.79 -9.39
N ILE A 7 -16.46 -7.13 -8.11
CA ILE A 7 -15.25 -6.72 -7.37
C ILE A 7 -14.53 -7.94 -6.79
N ALA A 8 -13.26 -8.10 -7.12
CA ALA A 8 -12.36 -9.01 -6.40
C ALA A 8 -11.76 -8.28 -5.19
N VAL A 9 -12.02 -8.76 -3.98
CA VAL A 9 -11.43 -8.27 -2.74
C VAL A 9 -10.28 -9.19 -2.36
N LEU A 10 -9.07 -8.68 -2.35
CA LEU A 10 -7.84 -9.38 -2.03
C LEU A 10 -7.49 -9.16 -0.55
N LEU A 11 -7.66 -10.18 0.29
CA LEU A 11 -7.45 -10.12 1.74
C LEU A 11 -6.20 -10.90 2.13
N ALA A 12 -5.22 -10.21 2.72
CA ALA A 12 -4.01 -10.82 3.26
C ALA A 12 -4.16 -11.05 4.76
N ALA A 13 -3.90 -12.29 5.23
CA ALA A 13 -4.06 -12.69 6.62
C ALA A 13 -2.80 -13.33 7.21
N TYR A 14 -2.53 -13.02 8.50
CA TYR A 14 -1.50 -13.63 9.33
C TYR A 14 -1.79 -13.40 10.81
N ASN A 15 -1.94 -14.46 11.61
CA ASN A 15 -2.23 -14.38 13.04
C ASN A 15 -3.37 -13.38 13.38
N GLY A 16 -4.48 -13.48 12.65
CA GLY A 16 -5.59 -12.53 12.68
C GLY A 16 -6.91 -13.07 13.19
N VAL A 17 -6.94 -14.26 13.81
CA VAL A 17 -8.17 -14.96 14.22
C VAL A 17 -9.11 -14.10 15.07
N HIS A 18 -8.58 -13.17 15.85
CA HIS A 18 -9.37 -12.28 16.73
C HIS A 18 -10.19 -11.21 15.99
N TRP A 19 -9.84 -10.91 14.72
CA TRP A 19 -10.42 -9.76 13.99
C TRP A 19 -11.01 -10.14 12.65
N ILE A 20 -10.52 -11.23 12.04
CA ILE A 20 -10.83 -11.58 10.64
C ILE A 20 -12.32 -11.84 10.41
N GLU A 21 -13.05 -12.35 11.41
CA GLU A 21 -14.49 -12.56 11.32
C GLU A 21 -15.23 -11.23 11.13
N GLU A 22 -14.96 -10.23 11.98
CA GLU A 22 -15.58 -8.90 11.88
C GLU A 22 -15.25 -8.23 10.54
N GLN A 23 -14.01 -8.37 10.07
CA GLN A 23 -13.59 -7.83 8.79
C GLN A 23 -14.34 -8.49 7.64
N ILE A 24 -14.37 -9.83 7.55
CA ILE A 24 -15.06 -10.53 6.46
C ILE A 24 -16.56 -10.23 6.48
N GLU A 25 -17.20 -10.21 7.63
CA GLU A 25 -18.61 -9.83 7.73
C GLU A 25 -18.87 -8.39 7.28
N SER A 26 -17.95 -7.46 7.56
CA SER A 26 -18.06 -6.07 7.07
C SER A 26 -17.94 -5.98 5.55
N ILE A 27 -17.09 -6.82 4.92
CA ILE A 27 -16.97 -6.91 3.46
C ILE A 27 -18.23 -7.55 2.86
N ARG A 28 -18.73 -8.60 3.43
CA ARG A 28 -19.94 -9.32 2.94
C ARG A 28 -21.20 -8.45 2.98
N ARG A 29 -21.23 -7.43 3.86
CA ARG A 29 -22.36 -6.47 3.98
C ARG A 29 -22.28 -5.32 3.00
N GLN A 30 -21.34 -5.31 2.06
CA GLN A 30 -21.24 -4.23 1.07
C GLN A 30 -22.48 -4.15 0.19
N THR A 31 -22.94 -2.91 -0.07
CA THR A 31 -24.14 -2.63 -0.86
C THR A 31 -23.82 -2.32 -2.32
N ALA A 32 -24.80 -2.54 -3.21
CA ALA A 32 -24.77 -2.15 -4.62
C ALA A 32 -23.62 -2.71 -5.47
N VAL A 33 -22.93 -3.73 -4.98
CA VAL A 33 -21.86 -4.45 -5.68
C VAL A 33 -22.06 -5.97 -5.55
N ASP A 34 -21.47 -6.73 -6.44
CA ASP A 34 -21.26 -8.17 -6.27
C ASP A 34 -19.75 -8.39 -6.08
N LEU A 35 -19.37 -9.24 -5.14
CA LEU A 35 -17.96 -9.39 -4.77
C LEU A 35 -17.57 -10.85 -4.51
N THR A 36 -16.27 -11.12 -4.69
CA THR A 36 -15.63 -12.34 -4.22
C THR A 36 -14.43 -11.95 -3.35
N ILE A 37 -14.31 -12.58 -2.17
CA ILE A 37 -13.21 -12.35 -1.22
C ILE A 37 -12.18 -13.46 -1.41
N TYR A 38 -11.01 -13.12 -1.92
CA TYR A 38 -9.86 -14.01 -2.03
C TYR A 38 -8.97 -13.85 -0.81
N ILE A 39 -8.81 -14.90 -0.03
CA ILE A 39 -8.00 -14.88 1.19
C ILE A 39 -6.68 -15.60 0.93
N SER A 40 -5.58 -14.93 1.24
CA SER A 40 -4.25 -15.53 1.33
C SER A 40 -3.78 -15.49 2.78
N VAL A 41 -3.56 -16.67 3.38
CA VAL A 41 -3.10 -16.78 4.77
C VAL A 41 -1.62 -17.18 4.78
N ASP A 42 -0.79 -16.36 5.43
CA ASP A 42 0.57 -16.79 5.81
C ASP A 42 0.47 -17.80 6.99
N PRO A 43 1.37 -18.80 7.09
CA PRO A 43 1.36 -19.78 8.15
C PRO A 43 1.21 -19.14 9.53
N SER A 44 0.10 -19.46 10.19
CA SER A 44 -0.37 -18.81 11.41
C SER A 44 -0.40 -19.79 12.57
N SER A 45 -0.15 -19.30 13.79
CA SER A 45 -0.12 -20.13 15.01
C SER A 45 -1.34 -19.95 15.91
N ASP A 46 -2.31 -19.11 15.51
CA ASP A 46 -3.45 -18.71 16.34
C ASP A 46 -4.81 -19.30 15.89
N GLY A 47 -4.81 -20.13 14.84
CA GLY A 47 -6.04 -20.71 14.30
C GLY A 47 -6.64 -19.95 13.10
N THR A 48 -5.98 -18.92 12.58
CA THR A 48 -6.46 -18.15 11.42
C THR A 48 -6.72 -19.02 10.20
N GLU A 49 -5.82 -19.97 9.89
CA GLU A 49 -5.97 -20.86 8.72
C GLU A 49 -7.23 -21.71 8.82
N GLN A 50 -7.45 -22.33 10.00
CA GLN A 50 -8.62 -23.18 10.25
C GLN A 50 -9.91 -22.36 10.14
N TRP A 51 -9.92 -21.15 10.70
CA TRP A 51 -11.07 -20.27 10.61
C TRP A 51 -11.37 -19.90 9.16
N CYS A 52 -10.36 -19.53 8.38
CA CYS A 52 -10.52 -19.20 6.96
C CYS A 52 -11.03 -20.37 6.12
N ALA A 53 -10.56 -21.60 6.41
CA ALA A 53 -11.04 -22.80 5.73
C ALA A 53 -12.53 -23.07 6.01
N VAL A 54 -12.97 -22.94 7.27
CA VAL A 54 -14.39 -23.06 7.65
C VAL A 54 -15.22 -21.95 6.98
N CYS A 55 -14.72 -20.72 6.95
CA CYS A 55 -15.38 -19.59 6.32
C CYS A 55 -15.58 -19.80 4.81
N ALA A 56 -14.54 -20.24 4.09
CA ALA A 56 -14.61 -20.53 2.66
C ALA A 56 -15.54 -21.72 2.33
N ALA A 57 -15.63 -22.71 3.22
CA ALA A 57 -16.59 -23.81 3.05
C ALA A 57 -18.05 -23.37 3.29
N LYS A 58 -18.27 -22.34 4.10
CA LYS A 58 -19.59 -21.84 4.46
C LYS A 58 -20.16 -20.83 3.46
N TYR A 59 -19.32 -20.01 2.85
CA TYR A 59 -19.72 -18.88 2.02
C TYR A 59 -19.15 -18.98 0.61
N SER A 60 -20.00 -19.06 -0.39
CA SER A 60 -19.64 -19.25 -1.80
C SER A 60 -18.84 -18.08 -2.39
N GLU A 61 -19.01 -16.88 -1.83
CA GLU A 61 -18.28 -15.67 -2.21
C GLU A 61 -16.89 -15.56 -1.56
N VAL A 62 -16.48 -16.53 -0.71
CA VAL A 62 -15.17 -16.57 -0.05
C VAL A 62 -14.33 -17.68 -0.65
N VAL A 63 -13.17 -17.33 -1.14
CA VAL A 63 -12.20 -18.26 -1.75
C VAL A 63 -10.91 -18.22 -0.96
N LEU A 64 -10.53 -19.32 -0.33
CA LEU A 64 -9.24 -19.48 0.33
C LEU A 64 -8.21 -19.98 -0.68
N LEU A 65 -7.13 -19.23 -0.90
CA LEU A 65 -6.03 -19.68 -1.75
C LEU A 65 -5.25 -20.81 -1.07
N PRO A 66 -4.74 -21.79 -1.84
CA PRO A 66 -3.95 -22.89 -1.28
C PRO A 66 -2.73 -22.38 -0.50
N THR A 67 -2.46 -22.95 0.67
CA THR A 67 -1.23 -22.67 1.43
C THR A 67 -0.08 -23.36 0.73
N SER A 68 0.89 -22.61 0.20
CA SER A 68 2.00 -23.17 -0.58
C SER A 68 3.38 -22.77 -0.08
N GLU A 69 3.52 -21.55 0.43
CA GLU A 69 4.81 -20.97 0.81
C GLU A 69 4.63 -19.94 1.93
N VAL A 70 5.72 -19.61 2.63
CA VAL A 70 5.76 -18.58 3.66
C VAL A 70 6.15 -17.26 2.99
N PHE A 71 5.24 -16.29 2.98
CA PHE A 71 5.52 -14.97 2.41
C PHE A 71 6.26 -14.05 3.40
N GLY A 72 5.99 -14.21 4.70
CA GLY A 72 6.74 -13.54 5.77
C GLY A 72 6.52 -12.02 5.83
N GLY A 73 5.35 -11.54 5.41
CA GLY A 73 4.97 -10.14 5.53
C GLY A 73 3.81 -9.73 4.63
N ALA A 74 3.04 -8.74 5.06
CA ALA A 74 1.83 -8.32 4.37
C ALA A 74 2.07 -7.95 2.90
N ALA A 75 3.15 -7.21 2.58
CA ALA A 75 3.42 -6.80 1.20
C ALA A 75 3.55 -8.01 0.27
N ARG A 76 4.34 -9.02 0.65
CA ARG A 76 4.56 -10.24 -0.14
C ARG A 76 3.27 -11.07 -0.28
N ASN A 77 2.47 -11.10 0.78
CA ASN A 77 1.18 -11.80 0.77
C ASN A 77 0.18 -11.09 -0.17
N PHE A 78 0.16 -9.75 -0.22
CA PHE A 78 -0.60 -9.01 -1.23
C PHE A 78 -0.08 -9.23 -2.65
N PHE A 79 1.24 -9.29 -2.85
CA PHE A 79 1.82 -9.58 -4.17
C PHE A 79 1.42 -10.97 -4.66
N ARG A 80 1.38 -11.97 -3.77
CA ARG A 80 0.83 -13.28 -4.08
C ARG A 80 -0.62 -13.20 -4.54
N LEU A 81 -1.48 -12.51 -3.79
CA LEU A 81 -2.89 -12.33 -4.15
C LEU A 81 -3.03 -11.74 -5.55
N VAL A 82 -2.27 -10.70 -5.87
CA VAL A 82 -2.28 -10.10 -7.22
C VAL A 82 -1.79 -11.09 -8.27
N ARG A 83 -0.74 -11.89 -7.97
CA ARG A 83 -0.19 -12.90 -8.90
C ARG A 83 -1.17 -14.03 -9.19
N ASP A 84 -1.77 -14.60 -8.15
CA ASP A 84 -2.47 -15.89 -8.23
C ASP A 84 -3.97 -15.75 -8.55
N VAL A 85 -4.62 -14.64 -8.17
CA VAL A 85 -6.05 -14.42 -8.43
C VAL A 85 -6.27 -14.00 -9.88
N SER A 86 -7.17 -14.70 -10.62
CA SER A 86 -7.62 -14.22 -11.93
C SER A 86 -8.51 -13.00 -11.77
N PHE A 87 -8.26 -11.96 -12.57
CA PHE A 87 -9.10 -10.76 -12.60
C PHE A 87 -10.18 -10.81 -13.69
N GLU A 88 -10.25 -11.90 -14.45
CA GLU A 88 -11.28 -12.11 -15.45
C GLU A 88 -12.69 -12.09 -14.81
N GLY A 89 -13.61 -11.35 -15.42
CA GLY A 89 -14.98 -11.22 -14.91
C GLY A 89 -15.17 -10.14 -13.84
N TYR A 90 -14.10 -9.53 -13.32
CA TYR A 90 -14.20 -8.41 -12.37
C TYR A 90 -14.00 -7.06 -13.07
N ASP A 91 -14.72 -6.05 -12.59
CA ASP A 91 -14.54 -4.66 -13.03
C ASP A 91 -13.45 -3.95 -12.23
N TYR A 92 -13.35 -4.30 -10.93
CA TYR A 92 -12.45 -3.66 -9.98
C TYR A 92 -11.79 -4.67 -9.04
N ILE A 93 -10.59 -4.29 -8.55
CA ILE A 93 -9.80 -5.03 -7.58
C ILE A 93 -9.61 -4.15 -6.34
N ALA A 94 -9.97 -4.66 -5.16
CA ALA A 94 -9.81 -4.01 -3.87
C ALA A 94 -8.81 -4.76 -2.98
N PHE A 95 -8.07 -4.04 -2.14
CA PHE A 95 -7.25 -4.64 -1.09
C PHE A 95 -7.94 -4.55 0.27
N SER A 96 -7.70 -5.55 1.10
CA SER A 96 -8.22 -5.62 2.46
C SER A 96 -7.17 -6.18 3.42
N ASP A 97 -6.91 -5.46 4.50
CA ASP A 97 -6.24 -6.01 5.67
C ASP A 97 -7.24 -6.89 6.45
N GLN A 98 -6.76 -7.74 7.36
CA GLN A 98 -7.57 -8.75 8.07
C GLN A 98 -8.33 -8.21 9.30
N ASP A 99 -8.03 -6.98 9.73
CA ASP A 99 -8.29 -6.46 11.07
C ASP A 99 -9.07 -5.13 11.10
N ASP A 100 -9.54 -4.66 9.95
CA ASP A 100 -10.33 -3.43 9.80
C ASP A 100 -11.84 -3.71 9.91
N VAL A 101 -12.64 -2.65 9.82
CA VAL A 101 -14.09 -2.73 9.68
C VAL A 101 -14.54 -1.76 8.58
N TRP A 102 -15.16 -2.27 7.53
CA TRP A 102 -15.63 -1.48 6.41
C TRP A 102 -17.04 -0.93 6.65
N ASP A 103 -17.27 0.34 6.29
CA ASP A 103 -18.62 0.88 6.19
C ASP A 103 -19.38 0.17 5.07
N THR A 104 -20.68 -0.01 5.23
CA THR A 104 -21.50 -0.82 4.31
C THR A 104 -21.53 -0.29 2.87
N ASP A 105 -21.28 1.00 2.67
CA ASP A 105 -21.26 1.67 1.36
C ASP A 105 -19.84 1.93 0.82
N LYS A 106 -18.79 1.36 1.44
CA LYS A 106 -17.39 1.65 1.06
C LYS A 106 -17.13 1.38 -0.41
N LEU A 107 -17.46 0.20 -0.91
CA LEU A 107 -17.20 -0.17 -2.31
C LEU A 107 -18.10 0.59 -3.28
N GLU A 108 -19.38 0.74 -2.97
CA GLU A 108 -20.31 1.55 -3.75
C GLU A 108 -19.83 3.00 -3.90
N HIS A 109 -19.42 3.61 -2.78
CA HIS A 109 -18.87 4.96 -2.76
C HIS A 109 -17.59 5.06 -3.60
N SER A 110 -16.66 4.13 -3.43
CA SER A 110 -15.39 4.12 -4.16
C SER A 110 -15.60 4.00 -5.68
N VAL A 111 -16.49 3.10 -6.12
CA VAL A 111 -16.87 2.96 -7.54
C VAL A 111 -17.52 4.22 -8.08
N ARG A 112 -18.41 4.84 -7.30
CA ARG A 112 -19.04 6.11 -7.68
C ARG A 112 -18.01 7.21 -7.85
N MET A 113 -17.01 7.29 -6.95
CA MET A 113 -15.94 8.28 -7.04
C MET A 113 -15.02 8.02 -8.24
N LEU A 114 -14.64 6.78 -8.52
CA LEU A 114 -13.88 6.42 -9.72
C LEU A 114 -14.57 6.93 -10.98
N LYS A 115 -15.88 6.69 -11.11
CA LYS A 115 -16.67 7.10 -12.27
C LYS A 115 -16.85 8.61 -12.35
N SER A 116 -17.23 9.26 -11.25
CA SER A 116 -17.54 10.71 -11.24
C SER A 116 -16.30 11.59 -11.41
N GLN A 117 -15.14 11.16 -10.89
CA GLN A 117 -13.88 11.87 -11.04
C GLN A 117 -13.13 11.50 -12.35
N GLY A 118 -13.61 10.48 -13.07
CA GLY A 118 -12.95 10.00 -14.29
C GLY A 118 -11.52 9.51 -14.04
N VAL A 119 -11.33 8.76 -12.95
CA VAL A 119 -10.02 8.24 -12.51
C VAL A 119 -9.96 6.71 -12.60
N ASP A 120 -8.75 6.16 -12.61
CA ASP A 120 -8.48 4.75 -12.82
C ASP A 120 -8.31 3.98 -11.51
N ALA A 121 -7.94 4.69 -10.43
CA ALA A 121 -7.71 4.12 -9.11
C ALA A 121 -8.12 5.11 -7.99
N TYR A 122 -8.40 4.55 -6.82
CA TYR A 122 -8.96 5.24 -5.65
C TYR A 122 -8.28 4.80 -4.38
N SER A 123 -8.14 5.73 -3.45
CA SER A 123 -7.86 5.49 -2.03
C SER A 123 -8.61 6.53 -1.18
N SER A 124 -8.58 6.38 0.14
CA SER A 124 -9.28 7.32 1.01
C SER A 124 -8.56 7.58 2.33
N ASN A 125 -9.04 8.59 3.05
CA ASN A 125 -8.78 8.72 4.48
C ASN A 125 -9.30 7.49 5.23
N VAL A 126 -8.77 7.25 6.43
CA VAL A 126 -9.25 6.21 7.35
C VAL A 126 -9.47 6.77 8.73
N THR A 127 -10.41 6.19 9.49
CA THR A 127 -10.63 6.52 10.91
C THR A 127 -9.95 5.46 11.76
N ALA A 128 -8.75 5.75 12.25
CA ALA A 128 -8.07 4.90 13.22
C ALA A 128 -8.87 4.82 14.52
N PHE A 129 -8.99 3.61 15.10
CA PHE A 129 -9.67 3.41 16.37
C PHE A 129 -8.92 2.43 17.26
N TRP A 130 -8.99 2.64 18.57
CA TRP A 130 -8.31 1.86 19.59
C TRP A 130 -9.28 1.14 20.50
N PRO A 131 -8.84 0.10 21.22
CA PRO A 131 -9.69 -0.62 22.19
C PRO A 131 -10.22 0.24 23.32
N ASP A 132 -9.55 1.35 23.64
CA ASP A 132 -9.97 2.31 24.68
C ASP A 132 -11.06 3.30 24.23
N GLY A 133 -11.58 3.10 23.00
CA GLY A 133 -12.65 3.93 22.42
C GLY A 133 -12.16 5.20 21.71
N LYS A 134 -10.86 5.51 21.75
CA LYS A 134 -10.32 6.62 20.96
C LYS A 134 -10.47 6.38 19.48
N SER A 135 -10.71 7.47 18.74
CA SER A 135 -10.68 7.47 17.28
C SER A 135 -9.98 8.72 16.75
N LEU A 136 -9.37 8.59 15.58
CA LEU A 136 -8.61 9.67 14.93
C LEU A 136 -8.71 9.54 13.41
N LEU A 137 -9.12 10.61 12.74
CA LEU A 137 -9.06 10.68 11.29
C LEU A 137 -7.60 10.79 10.82
N LEU A 138 -7.15 9.80 10.06
CA LEU A 138 -5.86 9.85 9.38
C LEU A 138 -6.06 10.47 7.99
N ASP A 139 -5.87 11.77 7.92
CA ASP A 139 -6.01 12.51 6.69
C ASP A 139 -4.85 12.23 5.72
N LYS A 140 -5.14 11.72 4.53
CA LYS A 140 -4.22 11.39 3.43
C LYS A 140 -4.58 12.12 2.14
N ALA A 141 -5.73 12.80 2.11
CA ALA A 141 -6.32 13.41 0.93
C ALA A 141 -5.75 14.79 0.58
N GLN A 142 -4.44 14.96 0.75
CA GLN A 142 -3.78 16.15 0.26
C GLN A 142 -3.59 16.08 -1.25
N SER A 143 -3.59 17.25 -1.92
CA SER A 143 -3.34 17.35 -3.36
C SER A 143 -2.04 16.66 -3.76
N GLN A 144 -2.14 15.81 -4.76
CA GLN A 144 -1.00 15.11 -5.35
C GLN A 144 -0.02 16.10 -5.96
N VAL A 145 1.27 15.76 -5.89
CA VAL A 145 2.33 16.55 -6.52
C VAL A 145 3.11 15.68 -7.51
N GLU A 146 4.03 16.29 -8.23
CA GLU A 146 4.67 15.68 -9.40
C GLU A 146 5.34 14.34 -9.10
N TRP A 147 6.06 14.22 -7.98
CA TRP A 147 6.88 13.06 -7.62
C TRP A 147 6.49 12.42 -6.28
N ASP A 148 5.32 12.75 -5.71
CA ASP A 148 4.92 12.22 -4.40
C ASP A 148 4.94 10.68 -4.34
N TYR A 149 4.56 10.04 -5.42
CA TYR A 149 4.49 8.58 -5.53
C TYR A 149 5.85 7.86 -5.37
N LEU A 150 6.97 8.55 -5.60
CA LEU A 150 8.29 7.99 -5.31
C LEU A 150 8.66 8.05 -3.82
N PHE A 151 7.96 8.83 -3.01
CA PHE A 151 8.34 9.13 -1.64
C PHE A 151 7.26 8.82 -0.59
N GLU A 152 6.03 8.56 -1.01
CA GLU A 152 4.91 8.21 -0.14
C GLU A 152 3.79 7.45 -0.87
N ALA A 153 3.02 6.63 -0.14
CA ALA A 153 1.82 5.97 -0.65
C ALA A 153 0.61 6.93 -0.72
N ALA A 154 -0.44 6.56 -1.46
CA ALA A 154 -1.70 7.32 -1.52
C ALA A 154 -2.54 7.25 -0.22
N GLY A 155 -2.14 6.43 0.72
CA GLY A 155 -2.82 6.12 1.97
C GLY A 155 -2.67 4.64 2.30
N PRO A 156 -3.36 4.12 3.33
CA PRO A 156 -3.33 2.70 3.66
C PRO A 156 -3.86 1.84 2.52
N GLY A 157 -3.18 0.72 2.24
CA GLY A 157 -3.52 -0.19 1.15
C GLY A 157 -4.95 -0.74 1.23
N CYS A 158 -5.48 -0.97 2.43
CA CYS A 158 -6.84 -1.42 2.67
C CYS A 158 -7.95 -0.47 2.14
N THR A 159 -7.57 0.75 1.71
CA THR A 159 -8.48 1.69 1.06
C THR A 159 -8.51 1.57 -0.46
N TYR A 160 -7.56 0.83 -1.07
CA TYR A 160 -7.34 0.84 -2.51
C TYR A 160 -8.45 0.11 -3.28
N LEU A 161 -8.95 0.78 -4.31
CA LEU A 161 -9.80 0.19 -5.34
C LEU A 161 -9.23 0.60 -6.70
N MET A 162 -8.97 -0.38 -7.56
CA MET A 162 -8.39 -0.17 -8.88
C MET A 162 -9.30 -0.75 -9.95
N SER A 163 -9.45 -0.06 -11.08
CA SER A 163 -10.04 -0.65 -12.27
C SER A 163 -9.10 -1.71 -12.87
N ARG A 164 -9.64 -2.65 -13.63
CA ARG A 164 -8.83 -3.63 -14.37
C ARG A 164 -7.80 -2.99 -15.29
N LYS A 165 -8.10 -1.81 -15.81
CA LYS A 165 -7.16 -1.02 -16.62
C LYS A 165 -5.82 -0.79 -15.90
N VAL A 166 -5.83 -0.67 -14.57
CA VAL A 166 -4.63 -0.54 -13.73
C VAL A 166 -4.14 -1.91 -13.25
N ALA A 167 -5.07 -2.75 -12.80
CA ALA A 167 -4.74 -4.01 -12.11
C ALA A 167 -4.11 -5.05 -13.03
N ASP A 168 -4.57 -5.19 -14.29
CA ASP A 168 -4.03 -6.17 -15.24
C ASP A 168 -2.56 -5.85 -15.59
N PRO A 169 -2.16 -4.63 -16.01
CA PRO A 169 -0.76 -4.31 -16.27
C PRO A 169 0.13 -4.31 -15.00
N LEU A 170 -0.45 -3.99 -13.83
CA LEU A 170 0.26 -4.13 -12.55
C LEU A 170 0.61 -5.58 -12.27
N LYS A 171 -0.34 -6.50 -12.44
CA LYS A 171 -0.13 -7.94 -12.29
C LYS A 171 0.96 -8.46 -13.23
N GLU A 172 0.91 -8.08 -14.49
CA GLU A 172 1.93 -8.46 -15.49
C GLU A 172 3.34 -8.03 -15.05
N LEU A 173 3.50 -6.77 -14.62
CA LEU A 173 4.78 -6.26 -14.13
C LEU A 173 5.25 -6.97 -12.86
N MET A 174 4.33 -7.28 -11.93
CA MET A 174 4.64 -8.02 -10.71
C MET A 174 5.16 -9.43 -11.01
N ILE A 175 4.53 -10.13 -11.98
CA ILE A 175 4.96 -11.47 -12.41
C ILE A 175 6.35 -11.40 -13.04
N GLN A 176 6.59 -10.43 -13.94
CA GLN A 176 7.89 -10.25 -14.61
C GLN A 176 9.02 -9.89 -13.63
N SER A 177 8.69 -9.23 -12.54
CA SER A 177 9.67 -8.73 -11.55
C SER A 177 9.62 -9.50 -10.23
N TRP A 178 9.04 -10.71 -10.21
CA TRP A 178 8.66 -11.45 -8.99
C TRP A 178 9.77 -11.52 -7.95
N GLU A 179 10.96 -11.97 -8.33
CA GLU A 179 12.09 -12.14 -7.41
C GLU A 179 12.51 -10.81 -6.75
N ARG A 180 12.58 -9.74 -7.55
CA ARG A 180 12.98 -8.41 -7.05
C ARG A 180 11.89 -7.78 -6.21
N LEU A 181 10.64 -8.04 -6.56
CA LEU A 181 9.45 -7.53 -5.86
C LEU A 181 9.40 -8.00 -4.39
N GLN A 182 9.96 -9.20 -4.09
CA GLN A 182 10.02 -9.74 -2.73
C GLN A 182 10.80 -8.84 -1.74
N SER A 183 11.60 -7.91 -2.22
CA SER A 183 12.33 -6.92 -1.41
C SER A 183 11.53 -5.63 -1.15
N VAL A 184 10.39 -5.46 -1.79
CA VAL A 184 9.47 -4.33 -1.51
C VAL A 184 8.70 -4.63 -0.23
N THR A 185 8.73 -3.71 0.72
CA THR A 185 8.15 -3.92 2.05
C THR A 185 6.77 -3.29 2.24
N LEU A 186 6.37 -2.39 1.36
CA LEU A 186 5.08 -1.69 1.39
C LEU A 186 4.38 -1.81 0.03
N HIS A 187 3.39 -2.70 -0.05
CA HIS A 187 2.65 -2.98 -1.28
C HIS A 187 1.86 -1.75 -1.78
N ASP A 188 1.26 -1.00 -0.85
CA ASP A 188 0.51 0.21 -1.13
C ASP A 188 1.37 1.28 -1.81
N TRP A 189 2.58 1.49 -1.33
CA TRP A 189 3.51 2.43 -1.95
C TRP A 189 3.91 1.98 -3.37
N TYR A 190 4.23 0.71 -3.56
CA TYR A 190 4.59 0.16 -4.88
C TYR A 190 3.44 0.29 -5.89
N VAL A 191 2.22 -0.07 -5.50
CA VAL A 191 1.03 0.01 -6.35
C VAL A 191 0.73 1.46 -6.76
N TYR A 192 0.80 2.40 -5.82
CA TYR A 192 0.63 3.82 -6.11
C TYR A 192 1.71 4.35 -7.05
N ALA A 193 2.97 3.99 -6.79
CA ALA A 193 4.10 4.39 -7.63
C ALA A 193 3.95 3.86 -9.07
N PHE A 194 3.58 2.59 -9.22
CA PHE A 194 3.27 2.01 -10.53
C PHE A 194 2.18 2.79 -11.26
N ALA A 195 1.04 2.99 -10.62
CA ALA A 195 -0.10 3.65 -11.25
C ALA A 195 0.28 5.08 -11.72
N ARG A 196 0.91 5.87 -10.85
CA ARG A 196 1.30 7.25 -11.15
C ARG A 196 2.37 7.34 -12.24
N SER A 197 3.36 6.43 -12.22
CA SER A 197 4.44 6.41 -13.22
C SER A 197 3.94 6.07 -14.64
N ARG A 198 2.83 5.35 -14.75
CA ARG A 198 2.19 5.01 -16.02
C ARG A 198 1.12 6.02 -16.46
N GLY A 199 0.95 7.12 -15.71
CA GLY A 199 -0.01 8.18 -16.04
C GLY A 199 -1.46 7.83 -15.68
N TYR A 200 -1.72 6.75 -14.94
CA TYR A 200 -3.05 6.46 -14.43
C TYR A 200 -3.49 7.53 -13.43
N LYS A 201 -4.75 7.94 -13.54
CA LYS A 201 -5.35 8.93 -12.65
C LYS A 201 -5.75 8.27 -11.34
N TRP A 202 -5.34 8.86 -10.22
CA TRP A 202 -5.64 8.40 -8.88
C TRP A 202 -6.37 9.47 -8.08
N PHE A 203 -7.46 9.12 -7.42
CA PHE A 203 -8.18 9.99 -6.51
C PHE A 203 -7.96 9.55 -5.06
N ILE A 204 -7.60 10.49 -4.20
CA ILE A 204 -7.45 10.28 -2.76
C ILE A 204 -8.61 11.02 -2.08
N ASP A 205 -9.59 10.26 -1.60
CA ASP A 205 -10.85 10.79 -1.07
C ASP A 205 -10.67 11.27 0.39
N PRO A 206 -11.13 12.48 0.72
CA PRO A 206 -11.14 12.94 2.11
C PRO A 206 -12.16 12.20 2.99
N ARG A 207 -13.16 11.51 2.43
CA ARG A 207 -14.09 10.69 3.18
C ARG A 207 -13.39 9.42 3.69
N SER A 208 -13.51 9.14 5.01
CA SER A 208 -13.19 7.83 5.56
C SER A 208 -14.37 6.88 5.37
N THR A 209 -14.14 5.73 4.79
CA THR A 209 -15.15 4.68 4.56
C THR A 209 -14.80 3.37 5.27
N LEU A 210 -13.80 3.40 6.13
CA LEU A 210 -13.43 2.27 6.97
C LEU A 210 -12.88 2.72 8.32
N ARG A 211 -13.05 1.87 9.30
CA ARG A 211 -12.46 1.96 10.62
C ARG A 211 -11.19 1.13 10.64
N TYR A 212 -10.04 1.82 10.79
CA TYR A 212 -8.69 1.24 10.77
C TYR A 212 -8.26 0.87 12.19
N ARG A 213 -8.30 -0.42 12.49
CA ARG A 213 -8.03 -0.92 13.86
C ARG A 213 -6.58 -0.71 14.26
N GLN A 214 -6.37 -0.29 15.50
CA GLN A 214 -5.04 -0.09 16.08
C GLN A 214 -4.80 -1.09 17.21
N HIS A 215 -3.75 -1.89 17.07
CA HIS A 215 -3.26 -2.84 18.06
C HIS A 215 -1.73 -3.01 17.93
N GLU A 216 -1.10 -3.68 18.88
CA GLU A 216 0.36 -3.82 18.93
C GLU A 216 0.97 -4.59 17.74
N ARG A 217 0.18 -5.41 17.05
CA ARG A 217 0.61 -6.22 15.91
C ARG A 217 0.44 -5.54 14.56
N ASN A 218 -0.05 -4.29 14.49
CA ASN A 218 -0.12 -3.58 13.21
C ASN A 218 1.27 -3.41 12.60
N GLN A 219 1.44 -3.79 11.34
CA GLN A 219 2.70 -3.58 10.62
C GLN A 219 3.02 -2.08 10.44
N VAL A 220 2.00 -1.28 10.17
CA VAL A 220 2.07 0.18 10.09
C VAL A 220 0.87 0.75 10.83
N GLY A 221 1.05 1.14 12.09
CA GLY A 221 -0.02 1.76 12.88
C GLY A 221 -0.26 3.24 12.53
N ALA A 222 -1.21 3.87 13.23
CA ALA A 222 -1.61 5.29 13.05
C ALA A 222 -0.48 6.31 13.19
N ASN A 223 0.70 5.88 13.62
CA ASN A 223 1.95 6.65 13.66
C ASN A 223 1.78 8.06 14.25
N THR A 224 1.15 8.17 15.40
CA THR A 224 0.96 9.44 16.12
C THR A 224 2.00 9.61 17.22
N GLY A 225 2.43 10.87 17.46
CA GLY A 225 3.32 11.23 18.56
C GLY A 225 4.82 11.17 18.26
N ILE A 226 5.62 11.58 19.25
CA ILE A 226 7.09 11.73 19.16
C ILE A 226 7.79 10.39 18.89
N LYS A 227 7.32 9.29 19.49
CA LYS A 227 7.89 7.95 19.28
C LYS A 227 7.85 7.53 17.81
N SER A 228 6.78 7.89 17.09
CA SER A 228 6.64 7.59 15.66
C SER A 228 7.59 8.43 14.81
N LEU A 229 7.83 9.69 15.17
CA LEU A 229 8.83 10.53 14.49
C LEU A 229 10.24 9.97 14.65
N VAL A 230 10.60 9.53 15.85
CA VAL A 230 11.90 8.88 16.13
C VAL A 230 12.05 7.57 15.34
N SER A 231 11.00 6.74 15.28
CA SER A 231 11.01 5.50 14.51
C SER A 231 11.19 5.76 13.02
N ARG A 232 10.50 6.75 12.47
CA ARG A 232 10.66 7.18 11.06
C ARG A 232 12.07 7.70 10.79
N TYR A 233 12.59 8.55 11.67
CA TYR A 233 13.96 9.04 11.55
C TYR A 233 14.97 7.89 11.52
N LYS A 234 14.84 6.90 12.43
CA LYS A 234 15.67 5.70 12.42
C LYS A 234 15.60 4.92 11.10
N LYS A 235 14.39 4.73 10.53
CA LYS A 235 14.20 4.07 9.22
C LYS A 235 14.84 4.84 8.07
N ILE A 236 14.90 6.17 8.15
CA ILE A 236 15.58 7.00 7.16
C ILE A 236 17.10 6.90 7.36
N ASN A 237 17.57 7.07 8.59
CA ASN A 237 18.99 7.11 8.90
C ASN A 237 19.69 5.75 8.71
N ASN A 238 18.97 4.62 8.84
CA ASN A 238 19.51 3.30 8.50
C ASN A 238 19.46 2.97 7.01
N GLY A 239 19.05 3.92 6.16
CA GLY A 239 19.02 3.79 4.72
C GLY A 239 17.83 3.01 4.13
N TRP A 240 16.96 2.42 4.98
CA TRP A 240 15.83 1.62 4.51
C TRP A 240 14.90 2.42 3.57
N TRP A 241 14.58 3.65 3.92
CA TRP A 241 13.66 4.46 3.12
C TRP A 241 14.21 4.75 1.71
N PHE A 242 15.47 5.14 1.62
CA PHE A 242 16.12 5.39 0.33
C PHE A 242 16.31 4.11 -0.49
N SER A 243 16.58 2.96 0.15
CA SER A 243 16.66 1.68 -0.55
C SER A 243 15.31 1.28 -1.15
N GLN A 244 14.21 1.51 -0.45
CA GLN A 244 12.87 1.28 -0.99
C GLN A 244 12.54 2.22 -2.16
N ILE A 245 12.90 3.51 -2.06
CA ILE A 245 12.72 4.46 -3.18
C ILE A 245 13.48 3.97 -4.42
N THR A 246 14.76 3.62 -4.28
CA THR A 246 15.58 3.16 -5.39
C THR A 246 15.02 1.87 -6.00
N LEU A 247 14.65 0.91 -5.17
CA LEU A 247 14.07 -0.36 -5.61
C LEU A 247 12.75 -0.15 -6.38
N ILE A 248 11.82 0.61 -5.80
CA ILE A 248 10.53 0.92 -6.43
C ILE A 248 10.75 1.67 -7.75
N THR A 249 11.62 2.69 -7.77
CA THR A 249 11.93 3.47 -8.97
C THR A 249 12.46 2.58 -10.10
N THR A 250 13.32 1.62 -9.77
CA THR A 250 13.85 0.66 -10.75
C THR A 250 12.77 -0.32 -11.22
N LEU A 251 11.96 -0.86 -10.31
CA LEU A 251 10.88 -1.80 -10.67
C LEU A 251 9.81 -1.19 -11.59
N ILE A 252 9.53 0.11 -11.44
CA ILE A 252 8.59 0.82 -12.32
C ILE A 252 9.23 1.40 -13.58
N GLY A 253 10.55 1.18 -13.80
CA GLY A 253 11.27 1.56 -15.02
C GLY A 253 11.64 3.04 -15.12
N LEU A 254 11.84 3.73 -14.00
CA LEU A 254 12.21 5.15 -13.96
C LEU A 254 13.69 5.41 -13.64
N GLU A 255 14.54 4.39 -13.64
CA GLU A 255 15.97 4.55 -13.31
C GLU A 255 16.73 5.49 -14.24
N ALA A 256 16.32 5.57 -15.51
CA ALA A 256 16.91 6.46 -16.50
C ALA A 256 16.25 7.85 -16.55
N HIS A 257 15.17 8.07 -15.78
CA HIS A 257 14.46 9.35 -15.81
C HIS A 257 15.36 10.49 -15.25
N PRO A 258 15.44 11.67 -15.90
CA PRO A 258 16.33 12.77 -15.49
C PRO A 258 16.16 13.24 -14.04
N PHE A 259 14.92 13.15 -13.51
CA PHE A 259 14.68 13.50 -12.11
C PHE A 259 15.39 12.52 -11.17
N PHE A 260 15.27 11.18 -11.40
CA PHE A 260 15.87 10.17 -10.56
C PHE A 260 17.41 10.13 -10.75
N SER A 261 17.89 10.20 -11.96
CA SER A 261 19.33 10.11 -12.27
C SER A 261 20.16 11.18 -11.55
N ARG A 262 19.56 12.36 -11.25
CA ARG A 262 20.24 13.47 -10.54
C ARG A 262 20.61 13.17 -9.09
N TRP A 263 19.96 12.21 -8.45
CA TRP A 263 20.19 11.88 -7.04
C TRP A 263 20.32 10.35 -6.80
N ARG A 264 20.58 9.61 -7.87
CA ARG A 264 20.64 8.15 -7.85
C ARG A 264 21.69 7.61 -6.88
N THR A 265 22.85 8.24 -6.78
CA THR A 265 23.94 7.79 -5.90
C THR A 265 23.78 8.27 -4.46
N LEU A 266 22.85 9.20 -4.21
CA LEU A 266 22.57 9.79 -2.89
C LEU A 266 23.81 10.39 -2.22
N GLY A 267 24.74 10.91 -3.01
CA GLY A 267 25.88 11.71 -2.54
C GLY A 267 25.42 13.04 -1.94
N GLY A 268 26.30 13.69 -1.19
CA GLY A 268 25.94 14.92 -0.47
C GLY A 268 25.34 16.00 -1.38
N LEU A 269 25.95 16.31 -2.52
CA LEU A 269 25.44 17.30 -3.48
C LEU A 269 24.12 16.88 -4.12
N GLU A 270 23.93 15.59 -4.35
CA GLU A 270 22.70 15.03 -4.90
C GLU A 270 21.54 15.11 -3.91
N LEU A 271 21.81 14.84 -2.63
CA LEU A 271 20.81 15.01 -1.57
C LEU A 271 20.44 16.48 -1.36
N LEU A 272 21.39 17.41 -1.48
CA LEU A 272 21.10 18.84 -1.49
C LEU A 272 20.21 19.22 -2.68
N SER A 273 20.52 18.72 -3.88
CA SER A 273 19.67 18.92 -5.06
C SER A 273 18.26 18.34 -4.88
N LEU A 274 18.15 17.14 -4.30
CA LEU A 274 16.87 16.50 -4.00
C LEU A 274 16.06 17.31 -2.97
N SER A 275 16.71 17.89 -1.95
CA SER A 275 16.07 18.73 -0.94
C SER A 275 15.29 19.90 -1.55
N MET A 276 15.86 20.54 -2.58
CA MET A 276 15.21 21.65 -3.30
C MET A 276 13.93 21.21 -4.03
N SER A 277 13.77 19.92 -4.26
CA SER A 277 12.57 19.34 -4.89
C SER A 277 11.49 18.92 -3.88
N ALA A 278 11.65 19.22 -2.58
CA ALA A 278 10.75 18.77 -1.50
C ALA A 278 9.27 19.08 -1.77
N TRP A 279 8.98 20.24 -2.39
CA TRP A 279 7.60 20.66 -2.73
C TRP A 279 6.96 19.82 -3.84
N LYS A 280 7.78 19.19 -4.68
CA LYS A 280 7.35 18.25 -5.72
C LYS A 280 7.30 16.79 -5.25
N CYS A 281 7.91 16.49 -4.08
CA CYS A 281 8.11 15.13 -3.57
C CYS A 281 7.17 14.73 -2.45
N ARG A 282 6.58 15.69 -1.71
CA ARG A 282 5.73 15.42 -0.56
C ARG A 282 4.46 16.25 -0.62
N ARG A 283 3.33 15.66 -0.24
CA ARG A 283 2.03 16.33 -0.30
C ARG A 283 1.81 17.31 0.87
N ARG A 284 2.01 16.84 2.13
CA ARG A 284 1.81 17.68 3.32
C ARG A 284 2.90 18.71 3.50
N ILE A 285 2.53 19.94 3.85
CA ILE A 285 3.49 21.03 4.12
C ILE A 285 4.52 20.62 5.16
N ARG A 286 4.08 20.06 6.31
CA ARG A 286 4.99 19.54 7.34
C ARG A 286 5.99 18.53 6.79
N ASP A 287 5.53 17.61 5.95
CA ASP A 287 6.37 16.54 5.42
C ASP A 287 7.33 17.06 4.32
N LYS A 288 7.00 18.17 3.65
CA LYS A 288 7.93 18.92 2.76
C LYS A 288 9.13 19.46 3.55
N PHE A 289 8.88 20.13 4.67
CA PHE A 289 9.96 20.62 5.54
C PHE A 289 10.78 19.49 6.16
N LEU A 290 10.14 18.41 6.61
CA LEU A 290 10.84 17.24 7.13
C LEU A 290 11.70 16.58 6.06
N PHE A 291 11.20 16.44 4.83
CA PHE A 291 11.95 15.91 3.70
C PHE A 291 13.17 16.76 3.39
N PHE A 292 12.98 18.09 3.29
CA PHE A 292 14.08 19.04 3.10
C PHE A 292 15.16 18.87 4.17
N GLY A 293 14.77 18.89 5.46
CA GLY A 293 15.72 18.75 6.57
C GLY A 293 16.44 17.40 6.58
N VAL A 294 15.75 16.32 6.31
CA VAL A 294 16.33 14.97 6.23
C VAL A 294 17.37 14.89 5.11
N CYS A 295 17.08 15.40 3.93
CA CYS A 295 18.05 15.42 2.83
C CYS A 295 19.28 16.25 3.19
N TRP A 296 19.10 17.40 3.83
CA TRP A 296 20.19 18.28 4.28
C TRP A 296 21.08 17.61 5.33
N ILE A 297 20.48 17.01 6.36
CA ILE A 297 21.21 16.31 7.43
C ILE A 297 22.04 15.16 6.82
N ASN A 298 21.45 14.35 5.96
CA ASN A 298 22.15 13.24 5.34
C ASN A 298 23.20 13.68 4.32
N ALA A 299 23.05 14.86 3.70
CA ALA A 299 24.06 15.44 2.84
C ALA A 299 25.34 15.83 3.61
N VAL A 300 25.19 16.29 4.86
CA VAL A 300 26.31 16.74 5.71
C VAL A 300 26.94 15.58 6.48
N ILE A 301 26.13 14.72 7.09
CA ILE A 301 26.60 13.62 7.94
C ILE A 301 27.01 12.39 7.10
N GLY A 302 26.49 12.27 5.89
CA GLY A 302 26.57 11.08 5.05
C GLY A 302 25.49 10.05 5.41
N LEU A 303 25.06 9.25 4.43
CA LEU A 303 24.24 8.07 4.66
C LEU A 303 25.11 6.96 5.24
N SER A 304 24.54 6.17 6.15
CA SER A 304 25.26 5.04 6.76
C SER A 304 25.93 4.16 5.69
N PRO A 305 27.18 3.69 5.89
CA PRO A 305 27.90 2.80 4.97
C PRO A 305 27.11 1.57 4.52
N ARG A 306 26.21 1.06 5.37
CA ARG A 306 25.33 -0.09 5.06
C ARG A 306 24.36 0.19 3.90
N TYR A 307 24.11 1.44 3.59
CA TYR A 307 23.28 1.82 2.45
C TYR A 307 24.04 1.75 1.13
N ALA A 308 25.29 2.22 1.10
CA ALA A 308 26.13 2.19 -0.09
C ALA A 308 26.31 0.74 -0.61
N ASP A 309 26.45 -0.23 0.30
CA ASP A 309 26.59 -1.65 -0.03
C ASP A 309 25.27 -2.25 -0.53
N ALA A 310 24.13 -1.89 0.06
CA ALA A 310 22.82 -2.36 -0.36
C ALA A 310 22.41 -1.80 -1.74
N ALA A 311 22.68 -0.52 -2.00
CA ALA A 311 22.41 0.12 -3.28
C ALA A 311 23.33 -0.41 -4.39
N ALA A 312 24.62 -0.65 -4.08
CA ALA A 312 25.59 -1.25 -5.01
C ALA A 312 25.22 -2.70 -5.37
N THR A 313 24.66 -3.46 -4.42
CA THR A 313 24.21 -4.84 -4.66
C THR A 313 22.91 -4.87 -5.47
N ALA A 314 22.00 -3.94 -5.26
CA ALA A 314 20.77 -3.82 -6.04
C ALA A 314 21.02 -3.32 -7.48
N ALA A 315 22.09 -2.56 -7.72
CA ALA A 315 22.46 -2.05 -9.04
C ALA A 315 23.24 -3.10 -9.90
N LYS A 316 23.76 -4.17 -9.27
CA LYS A 316 24.54 -5.21 -9.95
C LYS A 316 23.75 -6.49 -10.26
N LYS A 317 22.49 -6.58 -9.82
CA LYS A 317 21.54 -7.65 -10.15
C LYS A 317 20.41 -7.11 -11.04
#